data_d33152142a4936ae279065edfb134f24
#
_entry.id   d33152142a4936ae279065edfb134f24
#
_cell.length_a   1.000
_cell.length_b   1.000
_cell.length_c   1.000
_cell.angle_alpha   90.00
_cell.angle_beta   90.00
_cell.angle_gamma   90.00
#
_symmetry.space_group_name_H-M   'P 1'
#
loop_
_entity.id
_entity.type
_entity.pdbx_description
1 polymer ?
#
loop_
_entity_poly.entity_id
_entity_poly.type
_entity_poly.pdbx_seq_one_letter_code
_entity_poly.pdbx_strand_id
1 'polypeptide(L)'
;FVNTELRSITDTRFFKYIDYLLLDDGEDPLFQVLRYLEGAIPKEELVRTFSLDESGSRVVYQDNPAYPACRQSETGFPDYEGLPLDKYISVMEMANPMHKLWSDGRWNKLTLAHGCYWGKCAFCDGSLDYIKRYEPNTAKTLVDRMERLIEQTGEIGFHFVDEAAPPALLREMAQEIIRRGITVVWWGNIRFEKSYTEELCDLLQRSGCI
;
A
#
# COMPACT_ATOMS: atom_id res chain seq x y z
N PHE A 1 2.32 -8.88 4.06
CA PHE A 1 2.75 -9.35 2.74
C PHE A 1 3.05 -10.83 2.82
N VAL A 2 2.07 -11.66 2.46
CA VAL A 2 2.18 -13.12 2.59
C VAL A 2 2.32 -13.72 1.19
N ASN A 3 3.43 -14.43 0.96
CA ASN A 3 3.65 -15.11 -0.30
C ASN A 3 2.70 -16.32 -0.46
N THR A 4 2.67 -16.90 -1.67
CA THR A 4 1.79 -18.02 -2.01
C THR A 4 1.99 -19.25 -1.13
N GLU A 5 3.19 -19.46 -0.59
CA GLU A 5 3.51 -20.61 0.28
C GLU A 5 2.85 -20.50 1.65
N LEU A 6 2.77 -19.29 2.21
CA LEU A 6 2.10 -19.07 3.49
C LEU A 6 0.57 -19.22 3.42
N ARG A 7 -0.02 -19.11 2.21
CA ARG A 7 -1.46 -19.35 1.99
C ARG A 7 -1.91 -20.80 2.23
N SER A 8 -0.97 -21.73 2.30
CA SER A 8 -1.22 -23.15 2.55
C SER A 8 -0.47 -23.67 3.77
N ILE A 9 -0.14 -22.78 4.71
CA ILE A 9 0.64 -23.14 5.89
C ILE A 9 -0.09 -24.16 6.76
N THR A 10 0.62 -25.24 7.11
CA THR A 10 0.16 -26.30 8.03
C THR A 10 1.13 -26.54 9.17
N ASP A 11 2.31 -25.93 9.13
CA ASP A 11 3.36 -26.12 10.12
C ASP A 11 3.11 -25.27 11.36
N THR A 12 2.82 -25.92 12.48
CA THR A 12 2.54 -25.25 13.77
C THR A 12 3.76 -24.54 14.36
N ARG A 13 5.00 -24.89 13.91
CA ARG A 13 6.23 -24.27 14.42
C ARG A 13 6.29 -22.77 14.09
N PHE A 14 5.66 -22.34 13.02
CA PHE A 14 5.56 -20.94 12.63
C PHE A 14 4.88 -20.10 13.73
N PHE A 15 3.83 -20.66 14.34
CA PHE A 15 3.07 -20.01 15.40
C PHE A 15 3.75 -20.01 16.79
N LYS A 16 5.01 -20.44 16.87
CA LYS A 16 5.86 -20.15 18.05
C LYS A 16 6.36 -18.71 18.08
N TYR A 17 6.27 -17.99 16.96
CA TYR A 17 6.80 -16.64 16.78
C TYR A 17 5.72 -15.59 16.51
N ILE A 18 4.55 -16.02 16.04
CA ILE A 18 3.40 -15.16 15.77
C ILE A 18 2.12 -15.85 16.23
N ASP A 19 1.11 -15.09 16.58
CA ASP A 19 -0.20 -15.63 17.02
C ASP A 19 -1.17 -15.75 15.86
N TYR A 20 -1.15 -14.79 14.93
CA TYR A 20 -2.05 -14.72 13.79
C TYR A 20 -1.28 -14.39 12.51
N LEU A 21 -1.67 -15.04 11.41
CA LEU A 21 -1.18 -14.74 10.08
C LEU A 21 -2.35 -14.24 9.23
N LEU A 22 -2.31 -12.96 8.86
CA LEU A 22 -3.35 -12.29 8.11
C LEU A 22 -3.00 -12.28 6.62
N LEU A 23 -3.96 -12.65 5.77
CA LEU A 23 -3.78 -12.69 4.32
C LEU A 23 -4.36 -11.46 3.64
N ASP A 24 -3.77 -11.12 2.50
CA ASP A 24 -4.20 -10.04 1.60
C ASP A 24 -4.17 -8.66 2.27
N ASP A 25 -5.18 -7.82 2.06
CA ASP A 25 -5.29 -6.51 2.72
C ASP A 25 -5.45 -6.70 4.23
N GLY A 26 -4.56 -6.09 4.99
CA GLY A 26 -4.46 -6.30 6.43
C GLY A 26 -5.53 -5.60 7.26
N GLU A 27 -6.24 -4.61 6.71
CA GLU A 27 -7.15 -3.74 7.44
C GLU A 27 -8.28 -4.53 8.10
N ASP A 28 -9.04 -5.28 7.33
CA ASP A 28 -10.17 -6.06 7.84
C ASP A 28 -9.73 -7.21 8.75
N PRO A 29 -8.76 -8.07 8.36
CA PRO A 29 -8.29 -9.15 9.22
C PRO A 29 -7.74 -8.63 10.54
N LEU A 30 -6.94 -7.57 10.54
CA LEU A 30 -6.40 -6.98 11.76
C LEU A 30 -7.50 -6.45 12.66
N PHE A 31 -8.45 -5.71 12.10
CA PHE A 31 -9.58 -5.18 12.86
C PHE A 31 -10.41 -6.31 13.51
N GLN A 32 -10.66 -7.40 12.79
CA GLN A 32 -11.39 -8.54 13.33
C GLN A 32 -10.58 -9.29 14.40
N VAL A 33 -9.27 -9.43 14.25
CA VAL A 33 -8.41 -9.99 15.32
C VAL A 33 -8.47 -9.14 16.59
N LEU A 34 -8.42 -7.82 16.48
CA LEU A 34 -8.55 -6.93 17.64
C LEU A 34 -9.90 -7.10 18.35
N ARG A 35 -11.01 -7.16 17.58
CA ARG A 35 -12.35 -7.42 18.13
C ARG A 35 -12.46 -8.79 18.81
N TYR A 36 -11.83 -9.82 18.26
CA TYR A 36 -11.77 -11.13 18.87
C TYR A 36 -11.01 -11.11 20.20
N LEU A 37 -9.85 -10.44 20.24
CA LEU A 37 -9.06 -10.30 21.46
C LEU A 37 -9.77 -9.50 22.55
N GLU A 38 -10.65 -8.56 22.17
CA GLU A 38 -11.53 -7.84 23.09
C GLU A 38 -12.78 -8.65 23.52
N GLY A 39 -12.98 -9.85 22.96
CA GLY A 39 -14.15 -10.69 23.23
C GLY A 39 -15.43 -10.21 22.56
N ALA A 40 -15.36 -9.30 21.59
CA ALA A 40 -16.50 -8.73 20.90
C ALA A 40 -17.08 -9.67 19.81
N ILE A 41 -16.25 -10.58 19.28
CA ILE A 41 -16.65 -11.59 18.29
C ILE A 41 -16.04 -12.96 18.62
N PRO A 42 -16.65 -14.07 18.21
CA PRO A 42 -16.06 -15.39 18.32
C PRO A 42 -14.99 -15.60 17.22
N LYS A 43 -14.15 -16.60 17.39
CA LYS A 43 -13.01 -16.91 16.50
C LYS A 43 -13.45 -17.24 15.08
N GLU A 44 -14.61 -17.81 14.90
CA GLU A 44 -15.21 -18.20 13.62
C GLU A 44 -15.57 -16.99 12.73
N GLU A 45 -15.67 -15.82 13.33
CA GLU A 45 -15.92 -14.56 12.60
C GLU A 45 -14.65 -13.87 12.09
N LEU A 46 -13.48 -14.44 12.37
CA LEU A 46 -12.23 -13.93 11.80
C LEU A 46 -12.25 -14.04 10.28
N VAL A 47 -11.52 -13.11 9.63
CA VAL A 47 -11.47 -12.96 8.18
C VAL A 47 -10.05 -13.20 7.70
N ARG A 48 -9.86 -14.05 6.71
CA ARG A 48 -8.58 -14.37 6.06
C ARG A 48 -7.41 -14.55 7.04
N THR A 49 -7.67 -15.27 8.13
CA THR A 49 -6.73 -15.39 9.25
C THR A 49 -6.35 -16.85 9.52
N PHE A 50 -5.06 -17.13 9.56
CA PHE A 50 -4.52 -18.37 10.13
C PHE A 50 -4.16 -18.19 11.60
N SER A 51 -4.43 -19.22 12.41
CA SER A 51 -4.02 -19.31 13.81
C SER A 51 -3.93 -20.78 14.23
N LEU A 52 -3.52 -21.04 15.46
CA LEU A 52 -3.66 -22.40 16.03
C LEU A 52 -5.10 -22.64 16.51
N ASP A 53 -5.51 -23.91 16.50
CA ASP A 53 -6.71 -24.35 17.19
C ASP A 53 -6.56 -24.20 18.72
N GLU A 54 -7.64 -24.42 19.47
CA GLU A 54 -7.63 -24.27 20.93
C GLU A 54 -6.62 -25.20 21.63
N SER A 55 -6.30 -26.34 21.03
CA SER A 55 -5.31 -27.27 21.56
C SER A 55 -3.86 -26.88 21.25
N GLY A 56 -3.63 -25.92 20.35
CA GLY A 56 -2.31 -25.54 19.87
C GLY A 56 -1.65 -26.59 18.95
N SER A 57 -2.39 -27.62 18.53
CA SER A 57 -1.83 -28.76 17.80
C SER A 57 -2.01 -28.69 16.29
N ARG A 58 -2.89 -27.82 15.80
CA ARG A 58 -3.23 -27.72 14.37
C ARG A 58 -3.40 -26.27 13.93
N VAL A 59 -2.92 -25.96 12.73
CA VAL A 59 -3.20 -24.70 12.06
C VAL A 59 -4.62 -24.71 11.53
N VAL A 60 -5.38 -23.65 11.80
CA VAL A 60 -6.73 -23.43 11.31
C VAL A 60 -6.81 -22.12 10.54
N TYR A 61 -7.61 -22.12 9.48
CA TYR A 61 -7.90 -20.93 8.68
C TYR A 61 -9.37 -20.55 8.88
N GLN A 62 -9.57 -19.29 9.24
CA GLN A 62 -10.90 -18.67 9.32
C GLN A 62 -11.03 -17.64 8.21
N ASP A 63 -12.18 -17.67 7.55
CA ASP A 63 -12.55 -16.68 6.55
C ASP A 63 -14.07 -16.52 6.55
N ASN A 64 -14.57 -15.50 7.24
CA ASN A 64 -15.99 -15.21 7.26
C ASN A 64 -16.43 -14.60 5.92
N PRO A 65 -17.10 -15.34 5.04
CA PRO A 65 -17.49 -14.86 3.71
C PRO A 65 -18.61 -13.81 3.77
N ALA A 66 -19.29 -13.66 4.91
CA ALA A 66 -20.32 -12.64 5.10
C ALA A 66 -19.72 -11.25 5.42
N TYR A 67 -18.43 -11.19 5.74
CA TYR A 67 -17.77 -9.92 6.02
C TYR A 67 -17.35 -9.26 4.70
N PRO A 68 -17.85 -8.06 4.38
CA PRO A 68 -17.49 -7.37 3.15
C PRO A 68 -16.02 -6.91 3.22
N ALA A 69 -15.28 -7.07 2.14
CA ALA A 69 -13.92 -6.55 2.06
C ALA A 69 -13.95 -5.00 2.04
N CYS A 70 -13.04 -4.39 2.80
CA CYS A 70 -12.81 -2.96 2.78
C CYS A 70 -12.40 -2.49 1.37
N ARG A 71 -12.96 -1.38 0.92
CA ARG A 71 -12.59 -0.78 -0.35
C ARG A 71 -11.36 0.12 -0.18
N GLN A 72 -10.56 0.23 -1.23
CA GLN A 72 -9.41 1.14 -1.24
C GLN A 72 -9.77 2.59 -0.89
N SER A 73 -10.98 3.04 -1.25
CA SER A 73 -11.48 4.36 -0.89
C SER A 73 -11.83 4.54 0.59
N GLU A 74 -11.94 3.44 1.34
CA GLU A 74 -12.34 3.40 2.76
C GLU A 74 -11.14 3.17 3.69
N THR A 75 -9.95 2.89 3.17
CA THR A 75 -8.73 2.60 3.96
C THR A 75 -8.15 3.81 4.72
N GLY A 76 -8.74 4.99 4.57
CA GLY A 76 -8.30 6.18 5.30
C GLY A 76 -7.01 6.80 4.78
N PHE A 77 -6.30 7.48 5.68
CA PHE A 77 -5.04 8.18 5.39
C PHE A 77 -3.90 7.52 6.16
N PRO A 78 -2.69 7.43 5.57
CA PRO A 78 -1.50 7.13 6.36
C PRO A 78 -1.34 8.17 7.47
N ASP A 79 -1.08 7.71 8.68
CA ASP A 79 -0.90 8.59 9.84
C ASP A 79 0.45 8.30 10.49
N TYR A 80 1.31 9.32 10.57
CA TYR A 80 2.63 9.24 11.17
C TYR A 80 2.72 9.96 12.51
N GLU A 81 1.58 10.39 13.07
CA GLU A 81 1.55 11.03 14.38
C GLU A 81 2.13 10.12 15.46
N GLY A 82 2.99 10.68 16.29
CA GLY A 82 3.68 9.93 17.37
C GLY A 82 4.88 9.10 16.91
N LEU A 83 5.18 9.01 15.62
CA LEU A 83 6.41 8.37 15.16
C LEU A 83 7.60 9.34 15.30
N PRO A 84 8.75 8.89 15.84
CA PRO A 84 9.94 9.73 15.96
C PRO A 84 10.68 9.85 14.62
N LEU A 85 10.05 10.54 13.65
CA LEU A 85 10.53 10.62 12.25
C LEU A 85 11.94 11.19 12.14
N ASP A 86 12.32 12.10 13.06
CA ASP A 86 13.65 12.69 13.16
C ASP A 86 14.76 11.66 13.48
N LYS A 87 14.40 10.52 14.06
CA LYS A 87 15.34 9.44 14.40
C LYS A 87 15.55 8.43 13.27
N TYR A 88 14.72 8.45 12.24
CA TYR A 88 14.90 7.57 11.08
C TYR A 88 15.97 8.16 10.15
N ILE A 89 16.99 7.36 9.85
CA ILE A 89 18.06 7.73 8.92
C ILE A 89 17.51 7.75 7.49
N SER A 90 17.67 8.88 6.80
CA SER A 90 17.35 8.93 5.38
C SER A 90 18.44 8.22 4.55
N VAL A 91 18.09 7.78 3.35
CA VAL A 91 19.06 7.15 2.43
C VAL A 91 20.22 8.10 2.10
N MET A 92 19.99 9.40 2.07
CA MET A 92 21.03 10.42 1.82
C MET A 92 22.04 10.54 2.96
N GLU A 93 21.67 10.20 4.17
CA GLU A 93 22.53 10.27 5.36
C GLU A 93 23.44 9.05 5.49
N MET A 94 23.21 8.00 4.68
CA MET A 94 24.06 6.81 4.67
C MET A 94 25.40 7.09 3.99
N ALA A 95 26.44 6.41 4.44
CA ALA A 95 27.81 6.62 3.98
C ALA A 95 28.05 6.28 2.49
N ASN A 96 27.18 5.52 1.84
CA ASN A 96 27.31 5.15 0.45
C ASN A 96 26.97 6.30 -0.48
N PRO A 97 27.93 6.83 -1.28
CA PRO A 97 27.68 7.97 -2.19
C PRO A 97 26.60 7.70 -3.23
N MET A 98 26.36 6.44 -3.60
CA MET A 98 25.30 6.06 -4.56
C MET A 98 23.91 6.39 -4.03
N HIS A 99 23.69 6.39 -2.72
CA HIS A 99 22.41 6.75 -2.15
C HIS A 99 22.01 8.20 -2.47
N LYS A 100 22.99 9.11 -2.56
CA LYS A 100 22.74 10.51 -2.94
C LYS A 100 22.31 10.68 -4.40
N LEU A 101 22.64 9.72 -5.27
CA LEU A 101 22.23 9.73 -6.66
C LEU A 101 20.82 9.19 -6.86
N TRP A 102 20.32 8.36 -5.93
CA TRP A 102 19.07 7.63 -6.05
C TRP A 102 17.97 8.11 -5.10
N SER A 103 18.27 9.08 -4.24
CA SER A 103 17.28 9.58 -3.28
C SER A 103 17.49 11.07 -3.01
N ASP A 104 16.41 11.81 -3.12
CA ASP A 104 16.37 13.25 -2.80
C ASP A 104 16.00 13.49 -1.32
N GLY A 105 16.05 12.46 -0.49
CA GLY A 105 15.74 12.55 0.93
C GLY A 105 14.72 11.53 1.41
N ARG A 106 13.85 11.97 2.31
CA ARG A 106 12.78 11.15 2.86
C ARG A 106 11.56 11.19 1.95
N TRP A 107 11.07 10.01 1.56
CA TRP A 107 9.92 9.86 0.69
C TRP A 107 8.71 9.38 1.46
N ASN A 108 7.63 10.15 1.45
CA ASN A 108 6.32 9.67 1.82
C ASN A 108 5.86 8.57 0.85
N LYS A 109 5.30 7.49 1.36
CA LYS A 109 4.84 6.35 0.55
C LYS A 109 3.33 6.41 0.39
N LEU A 110 2.85 6.33 -0.85
CA LEU A 110 1.44 6.27 -1.19
C LEU A 110 1.19 5.23 -2.28
N THR A 111 -0.03 4.74 -2.37
CA THR A 111 -0.52 3.93 -3.47
C THR A 111 -1.55 4.69 -4.28
N LEU A 112 -1.46 4.61 -5.61
CA LEU A 112 -2.45 5.17 -6.54
C LEU A 112 -3.71 4.32 -6.59
N ALA A 113 -3.53 2.99 -6.52
CA ALA A 113 -4.62 2.04 -6.62
C ALA A 113 -4.30 0.77 -5.83
N HIS A 114 -5.33 0.05 -5.39
CA HIS A 114 -5.20 -1.35 -5.06
C HIS A 114 -5.18 -2.17 -6.34
N GLY A 115 -4.30 -3.16 -6.41
CA GLY A 115 -4.18 -4.05 -7.57
C GLY A 115 -3.53 -3.40 -8.79
N CYS A 116 -3.48 -4.17 -9.87
CA CYS A 116 -2.84 -3.75 -11.11
C CYS A 116 -3.86 -3.58 -12.24
N TYR A 117 -3.92 -2.37 -12.84
CA TYR A 117 -4.82 -2.10 -13.96
C TYR A 117 -4.58 -2.96 -15.20
N TRP A 118 -3.36 -3.50 -15.33
CA TRP A 118 -3.02 -4.35 -16.46
C TRP A 118 -3.31 -5.83 -16.20
N GLY A 119 -2.77 -6.42 -15.14
CA GLY A 119 -3.06 -7.78 -14.67
C GLY A 119 -2.77 -8.93 -15.65
N LYS A 120 -1.97 -8.71 -16.73
CA LYS A 120 -1.78 -9.66 -17.83
C LYS A 120 -0.34 -10.12 -18.03
N CYS A 121 0.54 -9.84 -17.10
CA CYS A 121 1.95 -10.25 -17.20
C CYS A 121 2.08 -11.75 -16.95
N ALA A 122 2.84 -12.45 -17.81
CA ALA A 122 3.01 -13.90 -17.72
C ALA A 122 3.73 -14.37 -16.44
N PHE A 123 4.47 -13.50 -15.79
CA PHE A 123 5.19 -13.78 -14.55
C PHE A 123 4.41 -13.42 -13.27
N CYS A 124 3.31 -12.68 -13.41
CA CYS A 124 2.46 -12.32 -12.27
C CYS A 124 1.46 -13.42 -11.96
N ASP A 125 1.28 -13.72 -10.68
CA ASP A 125 0.18 -14.56 -10.24
C ASP A 125 -1.11 -13.72 -10.15
N GLY A 126 -1.84 -13.65 -11.27
CA GLY A 126 -3.10 -12.91 -11.38
C GLY A 126 -4.26 -13.49 -10.56
N SER A 127 -4.05 -14.60 -9.82
CA SER A 127 -5.04 -15.14 -8.90
C SER A 127 -5.02 -14.45 -7.54
N LEU A 128 -3.92 -13.78 -7.21
CA LEU A 128 -3.76 -13.06 -5.94
C LEU A 128 -4.64 -11.81 -5.91
N ASP A 129 -5.32 -11.58 -4.79
CA ASP A 129 -6.29 -10.50 -4.64
C ASP A 129 -5.67 -9.12 -4.92
N TYR A 130 -4.51 -8.84 -4.36
CA TYR A 130 -3.79 -7.57 -4.53
C TYR A 130 -3.32 -7.29 -5.98
N ILE A 131 -3.43 -8.27 -6.90
CA ILE A 131 -3.21 -8.09 -8.34
C ILE A 131 -4.53 -8.04 -9.08
N LYS A 132 -5.45 -8.93 -8.74
CA LYS A 132 -6.71 -9.17 -9.46
C LYS A 132 -7.73 -8.05 -9.27
N ARG A 133 -7.90 -7.58 -8.05
CA ARG A 133 -8.88 -6.56 -7.69
C ARG A 133 -8.29 -5.18 -7.92
N TYR A 134 -8.70 -4.51 -9.00
CA TYR A 134 -8.23 -3.17 -9.32
C TYR A 134 -9.21 -2.11 -8.81
N GLU A 135 -8.78 -1.32 -7.85
CA GLU A 135 -9.55 -0.22 -7.23
C GLU A 135 -8.70 1.06 -7.16
N PRO A 136 -8.82 1.98 -8.13
CA PRO A 136 -8.06 3.22 -8.13
C PRO A 136 -8.60 4.22 -7.11
N ASN A 137 -7.70 4.98 -6.49
CA ASN A 137 -8.06 6.19 -5.77
C ASN A 137 -8.49 7.29 -6.76
N THR A 138 -9.15 8.34 -6.26
CA THR A 138 -9.37 9.55 -7.05
C THR A 138 -8.15 10.49 -6.96
N ALA A 139 -7.93 11.31 -7.98
CA ALA A 139 -6.90 12.35 -7.94
C ALA A 139 -7.07 13.28 -6.73
N LYS A 140 -8.31 13.64 -6.40
CA LYS A 140 -8.61 14.44 -5.22
C LYS A 140 -8.13 13.77 -3.94
N THR A 141 -8.48 12.49 -3.72
CA THR A 141 -8.08 11.73 -2.53
C THR A 141 -6.57 11.62 -2.41
N LEU A 142 -5.87 11.40 -3.53
CA LEU A 142 -4.41 11.30 -3.54
C LEU A 142 -3.77 12.63 -3.11
N VAL A 143 -4.24 13.75 -3.67
CA VAL A 143 -3.69 15.06 -3.33
C VAL A 143 -4.08 15.49 -1.91
N ASP A 144 -5.27 15.15 -1.42
CA ASP A 144 -5.65 15.34 -0.01
C ASP A 144 -4.68 14.58 0.93
N ARG A 145 -4.31 13.34 0.56
CA ARG A 145 -3.33 12.53 1.30
C ARG A 145 -1.93 13.16 1.26
N MET A 146 -1.51 13.69 0.11
CA MET A 146 -0.23 14.37 -0.03
C MET A 146 -0.16 15.61 0.88
N GLU A 147 -1.17 16.47 0.87
CA GLU A 147 -1.22 17.68 1.73
C GLU A 147 -1.16 17.30 3.21
N ARG A 148 -1.94 16.30 3.63
CA ARG A 148 -1.94 15.82 5.02
C ARG A 148 -0.57 15.27 5.44
N LEU A 149 0.08 14.49 4.58
CA LEU A 149 1.42 13.96 4.88
C LEU A 149 2.48 15.06 4.94
N ILE A 150 2.40 16.09 4.10
CA ILE A 150 3.27 17.26 4.20
C ILE A 150 3.08 17.97 5.55
N GLU A 151 1.85 18.14 5.99
CA GLU A 151 1.53 18.74 7.30
C GLU A 151 2.12 17.93 8.47
N GLN A 152 2.07 16.61 8.41
CA GLN A 152 2.56 15.73 9.47
C GLN A 152 4.08 15.57 9.48
N THR A 153 4.69 15.46 8.30
CA THR A 153 6.10 15.08 8.16
C THR A 153 7.03 16.23 7.83
N GLY A 154 6.49 17.31 7.24
CA GLY A 154 7.28 18.39 6.65
C GLY A 154 7.97 18.02 5.32
N GLU A 155 7.83 16.76 4.87
CA GLU A 155 8.51 16.25 3.67
C GLU A 155 7.61 16.36 2.44
N ILE A 156 8.15 16.92 1.36
CA ILE A 156 7.43 17.15 0.09
C ILE A 156 7.68 16.07 -0.97
N GLY A 157 8.51 15.07 -0.65
CA GLY A 157 8.84 13.95 -1.52
C GLY A 157 7.83 12.82 -1.41
N PHE A 158 7.40 12.26 -2.55
CA PHE A 158 6.43 11.16 -2.63
C PHE A 158 6.92 10.04 -3.54
N HIS A 159 6.83 8.81 -3.06
CA HIS A 159 7.01 7.61 -3.86
C HIS A 159 5.70 6.86 -3.95
N PHE A 160 5.14 6.74 -5.15
CA PHE A 160 4.01 5.87 -5.42
C PHE A 160 4.50 4.45 -5.62
N VAL A 161 4.12 3.57 -4.69
CA VAL A 161 4.68 2.21 -4.60
C VAL A 161 3.96 1.18 -5.48
N ASP A 162 3.08 1.65 -6.35
CA ASP A 162 2.38 0.80 -7.33
C ASP A 162 3.37 0.21 -8.34
N GLU A 163 3.14 -1.03 -8.76
CA GLU A 163 3.98 -1.70 -9.78
C GLU A 163 3.77 -1.13 -11.19
N ALA A 164 2.62 -0.53 -11.43
CA ALA A 164 2.29 0.12 -12.70
C ALA A 164 1.24 1.21 -12.47
N ALA A 165 1.67 2.46 -12.47
CA ALA A 165 0.79 3.61 -12.30
C ALA A 165 -0.13 3.81 -13.51
N PRO A 166 -1.45 3.97 -13.32
CA PRO A 166 -2.41 4.17 -14.40
C PRO A 166 -2.23 5.56 -15.04
N PRO A 167 -1.98 5.67 -16.37
CA PRO A 167 -1.70 6.95 -17.03
C PRO A 167 -2.81 7.99 -16.88
N ALA A 168 -4.08 7.55 -16.91
CA ALA A 168 -5.23 8.44 -16.75
C ALA A 168 -5.25 9.06 -15.35
N LEU A 169 -5.04 8.26 -14.31
CA LEU A 169 -5.00 8.73 -12.93
C LEU A 169 -3.80 9.65 -12.67
N LEU A 170 -2.63 9.34 -13.25
CA LEU A 170 -1.46 10.23 -13.18
C LEU A 170 -1.74 11.60 -13.81
N ARG A 171 -2.43 11.62 -14.95
CA ARG A 171 -2.87 12.87 -15.59
C ARG A 171 -3.76 13.69 -14.68
N GLU A 172 -4.79 13.07 -14.12
CA GLU A 172 -5.74 13.75 -13.21
C GLU A 172 -5.04 14.25 -11.95
N MET A 173 -4.17 13.45 -11.36
CA MET A 173 -3.39 13.81 -10.17
C MET A 173 -2.45 14.98 -10.46
N ALA A 174 -1.72 14.96 -11.57
CA ALA A 174 -0.84 16.07 -11.98
C ALA A 174 -1.60 17.37 -12.18
N GLN A 175 -2.78 17.30 -12.80
CA GLN A 175 -3.66 18.47 -12.96
C GLN A 175 -4.12 19.01 -11.61
N GLU A 176 -4.49 18.13 -10.67
CA GLU A 176 -4.95 18.52 -9.35
C GLU A 176 -3.83 19.13 -8.49
N ILE A 177 -2.59 18.57 -8.55
CA ILE A 177 -1.40 19.15 -7.92
C ILE A 177 -1.17 20.58 -8.41
N ILE A 178 -1.17 20.78 -9.73
CA ILE A 178 -0.96 22.11 -10.33
C ILE A 178 -2.11 23.07 -9.97
N ARG A 179 -3.35 22.60 -10.03
CA ARG A 179 -4.54 23.40 -9.69
C ARG A 179 -4.50 23.92 -8.25
N ARG A 180 -4.03 23.09 -7.30
CA ARG A 180 -3.91 23.49 -5.88
C ARG A 180 -2.66 24.30 -5.60
N GLY A 181 -1.69 24.33 -6.51
CA GLY A 181 -0.44 25.05 -6.35
C GLY A 181 0.47 24.47 -5.26
N ILE A 182 0.34 23.20 -4.96
CA ILE A 182 1.23 22.54 -3.99
C ILE A 182 2.58 22.22 -4.64
N THR A 183 3.66 22.41 -3.86
CA THR A 183 5.02 22.08 -4.30
C THR A 183 5.41 20.70 -3.77
N VAL A 184 5.61 19.78 -4.68
CA VAL A 184 5.98 18.40 -4.37
C VAL A 184 6.99 17.86 -5.37
N VAL A 185 7.74 16.84 -4.97
CA VAL A 185 8.57 16.02 -5.86
C VAL A 185 8.07 14.58 -5.74
N TRP A 186 7.82 13.91 -6.85
CA TRP A 186 7.28 12.58 -6.81
C TRP A 186 7.78 11.69 -7.94
N TRP A 187 7.74 10.38 -7.71
CA TRP A 187 8.06 9.35 -8.69
C TRP A 187 7.25 8.08 -8.44
N GLY A 188 7.24 7.19 -9.41
CA GLY A 188 6.57 5.89 -9.33
C GLY A 188 6.91 5.02 -10.53
N ASN A 189 6.53 3.74 -10.47
CA ASN A 189 6.74 2.83 -11.56
C ASN A 189 5.64 2.98 -12.61
N ILE A 190 6.01 2.98 -13.86
CA ILE A 190 5.09 3.02 -15.00
C ILE A 190 5.32 1.84 -15.93
N ARG A 191 4.28 1.48 -16.65
CA ARG A 191 4.38 0.59 -17.79
C ARG A 191 4.46 1.44 -19.06
N PHE A 192 5.53 1.33 -19.84
CA PHE A 192 5.69 2.08 -21.09
C PHE A 192 4.60 1.67 -22.09
N GLU A 193 3.76 2.63 -22.47
CA GLU A 193 2.66 2.44 -23.41
C GLU A 193 2.34 3.73 -24.16
N LYS A 194 1.55 3.61 -25.24
CA LYS A 194 1.27 4.73 -26.17
C LYS A 194 0.52 5.91 -25.53
N SER A 195 -0.09 5.72 -24.37
CA SER A 195 -0.76 6.77 -23.59
C SER A 195 0.20 7.80 -22.98
N TYR A 196 1.50 7.48 -22.87
CA TYR A 196 2.53 8.43 -22.44
C TYR A 196 2.99 9.30 -23.62
N THR A 197 2.15 10.27 -23.97
CA THR A 197 2.47 11.28 -24.99
C THR A 197 3.38 12.36 -24.42
N GLU A 198 3.99 13.16 -25.30
CA GLU A 198 4.83 14.30 -24.90
C GLU A 198 4.07 15.26 -23.98
N GLU A 199 2.81 15.58 -24.30
CA GLU A 199 1.97 16.45 -23.48
C GLU A 199 1.69 15.85 -22.08
N LEU A 200 1.56 14.53 -21.97
CA LEU A 200 1.43 13.88 -20.66
C LEU A 200 2.73 13.97 -19.88
N CYS A 201 3.87 13.70 -20.51
CA CYS A 201 5.18 13.80 -19.86
C CYS A 201 5.47 15.21 -19.36
N ASP A 202 5.18 16.24 -20.18
CA ASP A 202 5.32 17.65 -19.78
C ASP A 202 4.41 17.99 -18.57
N LEU A 203 3.18 17.49 -18.58
CA LEU A 203 2.24 17.70 -17.48
C LEU A 203 2.75 17.05 -16.19
N LEU A 204 3.25 15.79 -16.26
CA LEU A 204 3.81 15.09 -15.12
C LEU A 204 5.02 15.83 -14.56
N GLN A 205 5.97 16.26 -15.42
CA GLN A 205 7.14 17.04 -15.01
C GLN A 205 6.74 18.33 -14.29
N ARG A 206 5.78 19.08 -14.84
CA ARG A 206 5.29 20.34 -14.24
C ARG A 206 4.62 20.13 -12.89
N SER A 207 4.09 18.95 -12.62
CA SER A 207 3.51 18.57 -11.33
C SER A 207 4.54 18.07 -10.31
N GLY A 208 5.83 18.03 -10.66
CA GLY A 208 6.92 17.60 -9.80
C GLY A 208 7.38 16.15 -9.99
N CYS A 209 6.97 15.48 -11.07
CA CYS A 209 7.49 14.15 -11.41
C CYS A 209 8.97 14.24 -11.85
N ILE A 210 9.82 13.35 -11.33
CA ILE A 210 11.24 13.23 -11.64
C ILE A 210 11.58 11.87 -12.24
#